data_3482ef4604b5f209ff6d60261d30d9f0
#
_entry.id   3482ef4604b5f209ff6d60261d30d9f0
#
_cell.length_a   1.000
_cell.length_b   1.000
_cell.length_c   1.000
_cell.angle_alpha   90.00
_cell.angle_beta   90.00
_cell.angle_gamma   90.00
#
_symmetry.space_group_name_H-M   'P 1'
#
loop_
_entity.id
_entity.type
_entity.pdbx_description
1 polymer ?
#
loop_
_entity_poly.entity_id
_entity_poly.type
_entity_poly.pdbx_seq_one_letter_code
_entity_poly.pdbx_strand_id
1 'polypeptide(L)'
;MARILVRPALLTVIMLSLALSTGCSGLLGGPYDQANGLVDEANEAIEEHNRLFEEARVAYEEAREAVEAGEDASDEAEHIAQARETMQEAWDELEEAREPLSEVQALDVELEIGEYARSLSEAVDAQISAEGQEIDFYELLEQDPTLENGRIEAEDILSEVDEGYEEAEEAYERAQEIADANPELLKERY
;
A
#
# COMPACT_ATOMS: atom_id res chain seq x y z
N MET A 1 6.82 18.74 -26.37
CA MET A 1 6.41 17.57 -25.56
C MET A 1 7.21 17.64 -24.26
N ALA A 2 6.59 18.11 -23.20
CA ALA A 2 7.21 18.10 -21.89
C ALA A 2 7.00 16.69 -21.31
N ARG A 3 8.08 15.99 -20.97
CA ARG A 3 8.03 14.70 -20.28
C ARG A 3 7.50 14.97 -18.90
N ILE A 4 6.29 14.49 -18.61
CA ILE A 4 5.86 14.29 -17.24
C ILE A 4 6.72 13.11 -16.75
N LEU A 5 7.82 13.44 -16.07
CA LEU A 5 8.62 12.45 -15.34
C LEU A 5 7.83 12.11 -14.09
N VAL A 6 6.94 11.13 -14.19
CA VAL A 6 6.55 10.38 -12.99
C VAL A 6 7.86 9.77 -12.48
N ARG A 7 8.43 10.36 -11.44
CA ARG A 7 9.52 9.70 -10.71
C ARG A 7 8.92 8.41 -10.19
N PRO A 8 9.47 7.23 -10.53
CA PRO A 8 9.12 6.05 -9.78
C PRO A 8 9.56 6.36 -8.36
N ALA A 9 8.61 6.69 -7.47
CA ALA A 9 8.85 6.56 -6.06
C ALA A 9 9.29 5.11 -5.92
N LEU A 10 10.59 4.92 -5.70
CA LEU A 10 11.15 3.62 -5.38
C LEU A 10 10.68 3.36 -3.94
N LEU A 11 9.39 2.97 -3.82
CA LEU A 11 8.92 2.30 -2.63
C LEU A 11 9.79 1.06 -2.54
N THR A 12 10.87 1.21 -1.78
CA THR A 12 11.60 0.07 -1.28
C THR A 12 10.58 -0.66 -0.40
N VAL A 13 9.80 -1.56 -1.03
CA VAL A 13 8.94 -2.48 -0.30
C VAL A 13 9.85 -3.15 0.70
N ILE A 14 9.78 -2.68 1.94
CA ILE A 14 10.46 -3.33 3.05
C ILE A 14 9.67 -4.62 3.23
N MET A 15 10.13 -5.67 2.55
CA MET A 15 9.65 -7.03 2.76
C MET A 15 10.01 -7.40 4.20
N LEU A 16 9.10 -7.09 5.12
CA LEU A 16 9.12 -7.68 6.44
C LEU A 16 8.69 -9.14 6.25
N SER A 17 9.67 -9.99 5.89
CA SER A 17 9.46 -11.43 5.76
C SER A 17 9.37 -12.01 7.16
N LEU A 18 8.24 -11.83 7.84
CA LEU A 18 7.87 -12.62 9.00
C LEU A 18 7.43 -13.99 8.48
N ALA A 19 8.21 -15.01 8.78
CA ALA A 19 7.95 -16.37 8.37
C ALA A 19 6.67 -16.88 9.06
N LEU A 20 5.64 -17.11 8.26
CA LEU A 20 4.37 -17.66 8.69
C LEU A 20 4.55 -19.09 9.24
N SER A 21 4.33 -19.27 10.53
CA SER A 21 4.00 -20.57 11.09
C SER A 21 2.54 -20.55 11.53
N THR A 22 1.69 -21.20 10.73
CA THR A 22 0.29 -21.47 11.07
C THR A 22 0.19 -22.33 12.33
N GLY A 23 0.21 -21.68 13.49
CA GLY A 23 -0.06 -22.26 14.79
C GLY A 23 -1.51 -22.01 15.21
N CYS A 24 -2.40 -23.00 15.09
CA CYS A 24 -3.72 -22.98 15.72
C CYS A 24 -3.58 -22.93 17.24
N SER A 25 -3.52 -21.74 17.83
CA SER A 25 -3.59 -21.53 19.28
C SER A 25 -4.59 -20.42 19.67
N GLY A 26 -5.72 -20.39 19.02
CA GLY A 26 -6.82 -19.53 19.46
C GLY A 26 -7.64 -20.20 20.54
N LEU A 27 -7.39 -19.94 21.84
CA LEU A 27 -8.36 -19.97 22.95
C LEU A 27 -7.74 -19.80 24.35
N LEU A 28 -6.41 -19.69 24.51
CA LEU A 28 -5.75 -19.49 25.81
C LEU A 28 -4.56 -18.51 25.75
N GLY A 29 -4.36 -17.76 24.66
CA GLY A 29 -3.31 -16.77 24.53
C GLY A 29 -3.61 -15.53 25.38
N GLY A 30 -2.55 -14.93 26.00
CA GLY A 30 -2.66 -13.64 26.66
C GLY A 30 -2.84 -12.49 25.64
N PRO A 31 -2.99 -11.23 26.10
CA PRO A 31 -3.11 -10.06 25.22
C PRO A 31 -1.95 -9.95 24.21
N TYR A 32 -0.77 -10.39 24.60
CA TYR A 32 0.42 -10.44 23.73
C TYR A 32 0.25 -11.40 22.54
N ASP A 33 -0.22 -12.64 22.79
CA ASP A 33 -0.44 -13.62 21.72
C ASP A 33 -1.57 -13.16 20.78
N GLN A 34 -2.58 -12.48 21.33
CA GLN A 34 -3.65 -11.87 20.55
C GLN A 34 -3.12 -10.73 19.67
N ALA A 35 -2.28 -9.84 20.23
CA ALA A 35 -1.70 -8.74 19.47
C ALA A 35 -0.84 -9.24 18.30
N ASN A 36 0.01 -10.26 18.54
CA ASN A 36 0.81 -10.85 17.47
C ASN A 36 -0.07 -11.47 16.38
N GLY A 37 -1.14 -12.17 16.72
CA GLY A 37 -2.06 -12.72 15.72
C GLY A 37 -2.72 -11.64 14.86
N LEU A 38 -3.10 -10.51 15.44
CA LEU A 38 -3.68 -9.37 14.72
C LEU A 38 -2.63 -8.65 13.85
N VAL A 39 -1.39 -8.54 14.33
CA VAL A 39 -0.28 -8.00 13.51
C VAL A 39 0.00 -8.91 12.33
N ASP A 40 0.00 -10.23 12.52
CA ASP A 40 0.19 -11.19 11.43
C ASP A 40 -0.93 -11.08 10.39
N GLU A 41 -2.19 -10.94 10.81
CA GLU A 41 -3.34 -10.73 9.93
C GLU A 41 -3.21 -9.44 9.12
N ALA A 42 -2.82 -8.33 9.75
CA ALA A 42 -2.57 -7.07 9.03
C ALA A 42 -1.42 -7.21 8.03
N ASN A 43 -0.34 -7.91 8.39
CA ASN A 43 0.79 -8.14 7.49
C ASN A 43 0.42 -9.01 6.29
N GLU A 44 -0.44 -10.03 6.46
CA GLU A 44 -0.94 -10.84 5.34
C GLU A 44 -1.70 -9.97 4.32
N ALA A 45 -2.57 -9.09 4.77
CA ALA A 45 -3.28 -8.14 3.92
C ALA A 45 -2.32 -7.17 3.21
N ILE A 46 -1.33 -6.61 3.92
CA ILE A 46 -0.30 -5.74 3.34
C ILE A 46 0.56 -6.48 2.30
N GLU A 47 0.89 -7.76 2.51
CA GLU A 47 1.64 -8.56 1.52
C GLU A 47 0.83 -8.80 0.25
N GLU A 48 -0.46 -9.10 0.36
CA GLU A 48 -1.34 -9.28 -0.80
C GLU A 48 -1.56 -7.94 -1.53
N HIS A 49 -1.78 -6.85 -0.79
CA HIS A 49 -1.77 -5.51 -1.35
C HIS A 49 -0.52 -5.25 -2.19
N ASN A 50 0.68 -5.46 -1.64
CA ASN A 50 1.94 -5.19 -2.33
C ASN A 50 2.06 -5.99 -3.64
N ARG A 51 1.55 -7.21 -3.68
CA ARG A 51 1.51 -8.04 -4.89
C ARG A 51 0.61 -7.45 -5.97
N LEU A 52 -0.61 -7.06 -5.58
CA LEU A 52 -1.61 -6.47 -6.48
C LEU A 52 -1.16 -5.10 -6.98
N PHE A 53 -0.62 -4.29 -6.09
CA PHE A 53 -0.08 -2.96 -6.40
C PHE A 53 1.02 -3.02 -7.47
N GLU A 54 1.97 -3.96 -7.32
CA GLU A 54 3.03 -4.14 -8.33
C GLU A 54 2.46 -4.63 -9.66
N GLU A 55 1.45 -5.51 -9.64
CA GLU A 55 0.76 -5.98 -10.85
C GLU A 55 0.04 -4.82 -11.56
N ALA A 56 -0.66 -3.97 -10.84
CA ALA A 56 -1.33 -2.79 -11.38
C ALA A 56 -0.33 -1.81 -12.01
N ARG A 57 0.78 -1.55 -11.32
CA ARG A 57 1.83 -0.66 -11.81
C ARG A 57 2.49 -1.16 -13.08
N VAL A 58 2.79 -2.45 -13.17
CA VAL A 58 3.36 -3.05 -14.38
C VAL A 58 2.39 -2.91 -15.55
N ALA A 59 1.10 -3.20 -15.35
CA ALA A 59 0.10 -3.06 -16.39
C ALA A 59 -0.05 -1.60 -16.86
N TYR A 60 -0.03 -0.64 -15.94
CA TYR A 60 -0.06 0.78 -16.27
C TYR A 60 1.18 1.23 -17.06
N GLU A 61 2.38 0.83 -16.65
CA GLU A 61 3.63 1.20 -17.34
C GLU A 61 3.66 0.65 -18.77
N GLU A 62 3.21 -0.59 -18.99
CA GLU A 62 3.10 -1.19 -20.33
C GLU A 62 2.14 -0.39 -21.21
N ALA A 63 0.95 -0.04 -20.71
CA ALA A 63 0.00 0.79 -21.45
C ALA A 63 0.55 2.18 -21.78
N ARG A 64 1.21 2.82 -20.82
CA ARG A 64 1.84 4.13 -21.00
C ARG A 64 2.93 4.09 -22.08
N GLU A 65 3.81 3.09 -22.03
CA GLU A 65 4.87 2.92 -23.04
C GLU A 65 4.31 2.69 -24.44
N ALA A 66 3.21 1.93 -24.57
CA ALA A 66 2.53 1.70 -25.84
C ALA A 66 1.96 3.01 -26.42
N VAL A 67 1.28 3.83 -25.61
CA VAL A 67 0.79 5.17 -26.02
C VAL A 67 1.95 6.08 -26.43
N GLU A 68 3.05 6.11 -25.69
CA GLU A 68 4.25 6.89 -26.04
C GLU A 68 4.91 6.40 -27.34
N ALA A 69 4.84 5.10 -27.64
CA ALA A 69 5.32 4.50 -28.88
C ALA A 69 4.44 4.84 -30.11
N GLY A 70 3.23 5.36 -29.88
CA GLY A 70 2.28 5.79 -30.90
C GLY A 70 1.28 4.68 -31.28
N GLU A 71 1.02 3.73 -30.40
CA GLU A 71 -0.08 2.78 -30.53
C GLU A 71 -1.44 3.48 -30.35
N ASP A 72 -2.54 2.79 -30.65
CA ASP A 72 -3.86 3.41 -30.57
C ASP A 72 -4.24 3.63 -29.10
N ALA A 73 -4.39 4.88 -28.70
CA ALA A 73 -4.74 5.24 -27.33
C ALA A 73 -6.09 4.67 -26.85
N SER A 74 -6.98 4.30 -27.79
CA SER A 74 -8.26 3.67 -27.44
C SER A 74 -8.07 2.20 -27.01
N ASP A 75 -7.09 1.51 -27.60
CA ASP A 75 -6.79 0.12 -27.23
C ASP A 75 -6.09 0.12 -25.84
N GLU A 76 -5.24 1.11 -25.58
CA GLU A 76 -4.55 1.24 -24.29
C GLU A 76 -5.47 1.70 -23.15
N ALA A 77 -6.56 2.38 -23.43
CA ALA A 77 -7.56 2.73 -22.40
C ALA A 77 -8.15 1.49 -21.68
N GLU A 78 -8.28 0.35 -22.39
CA GLU A 78 -8.74 -0.91 -21.78
C GLU A 78 -7.67 -1.47 -20.81
N HIS A 79 -6.39 -1.38 -21.15
CA HIS A 79 -5.28 -1.80 -20.28
C HIS A 79 -5.15 -0.90 -19.05
N ILE A 80 -5.34 0.41 -19.19
CA ILE A 80 -5.38 1.36 -18.08
C ILE A 80 -6.58 1.06 -17.15
N ALA A 81 -7.75 0.74 -17.70
CA ALA A 81 -8.91 0.32 -16.91
C ALA A 81 -8.63 -0.95 -16.11
N GLN A 82 -7.94 -1.92 -16.70
CA GLN A 82 -7.54 -3.13 -15.99
C GLN A 82 -6.53 -2.83 -14.87
N ALA A 83 -5.54 -1.97 -15.13
CA ALA A 83 -4.60 -1.54 -14.09
C ALA A 83 -5.31 -0.86 -12.93
N ARG A 84 -6.32 0.00 -13.22
CA ARG A 84 -7.15 0.63 -12.20
C ARG A 84 -7.97 -0.38 -11.38
N GLU A 85 -8.57 -1.39 -12.02
CA GLU A 85 -9.31 -2.44 -11.31
C GLU A 85 -8.39 -3.21 -10.36
N THR A 86 -7.18 -3.57 -10.80
CA THR A 86 -6.20 -4.26 -9.95
C THR A 86 -5.70 -3.35 -8.81
N MET A 87 -5.54 -2.04 -9.07
CA MET A 87 -5.21 -1.06 -8.01
C MET A 87 -6.33 -0.94 -6.97
N GLN A 88 -7.60 -0.99 -7.40
CA GLN A 88 -8.74 -1.00 -6.48
C GLN A 88 -8.74 -2.27 -5.61
N GLU A 89 -8.41 -3.44 -6.17
CA GLU A 89 -8.25 -4.67 -5.39
C GLU A 89 -7.10 -4.54 -4.37
N ALA A 90 -5.98 -3.94 -4.76
CA ALA A 90 -4.88 -3.65 -3.83
C ALA A 90 -5.33 -2.71 -2.68
N TRP A 91 -6.03 -1.64 -3.02
CA TRP A 91 -6.58 -0.70 -2.05
C TRP A 91 -7.54 -1.38 -1.04
N ASP A 92 -8.39 -2.30 -1.52
CA ASP A 92 -9.32 -3.06 -0.68
C ASP A 92 -8.56 -3.93 0.34
N GLU A 93 -7.41 -4.52 -0.01
CA GLU A 93 -6.55 -5.28 0.91
C GLU A 93 -5.96 -4.39 2.03
N LEU A 94 -5.58 -3.14 1.72
CA LEU A 94 -5.15 -2.21 2.76
C LEU A 94 -6.28 -1.84 3.73
N GLU A 95 -7.50 -1.69 3.24
CA GLU A 95 -8.67 -1.47 4.10
C GLU A 95 -8.89 -2.66 5.06
N GLU A 96 -8.60 -3.91 4.61
CA GLU A 96 -8.67 -5.09 5.47
C GLU A 96 -7.60 -5.06 6.59
N ALA A 97 -6.42 -4.49 6.35
CA ALA A 97 -5.38 -4.36 7.37
C ALA A 97 -5.75 -3.41 8.53
N ARG A 98 -6.69 -2.50 8.34
CA ARG A 98 -7.04 -1.45 9.34
C ARG A 98 -7.68 -2.01 10.60
N GLU A 99 -8.61 -2.97 10.47
CA GLU A 99 -9.35 -3.51 11.61
C GLU A 99 -8.42 -4.21 12.62
N PRO A 100 -7.56 -5.18 12.21
CA PRO A 100 -6.64 -5.84 13.13
C PRO A 100 -5.65 -4.86 13.78
N LEU A 101 -5.13 -3.86 13.06
CA LEU A 101 -4.24 -2.85 13.63
C LEU A 101 -4.95 -1.98 14.70
N SER A 102 -6.20 -1.63 14.46
CA SER A 102 -7.03 -0.91 15.43
C SER A 102 -7.31 -1.76 16.67
N GLU A 103 -7.54 -3.06 16.50
CA GLU A 103 -7.74 -3.98 17.64
C GLU A 103 -6.48 -4.10 18.51
N VAL A 104 -5.28 -4.20 17.92
CA VAL A 104 -4.01 -4.20 18.66
C VAL A 104 -3.89 -2.97 19.56
N GLN A 105 -4.24 -1.79 19.04
CA GLN A 105 -4.19 -0.53 19.82
C GLN A 105 -5.15 -0.50 21.00
N ALA A 106 -6.20 -1.32 20.98
CA ALA A 106 -7.18 -1.45 22.07
C ALA A 106 -6.79 -2.47 23.15
N LEU A 107 -5.76 -3.28 22.91
CA LEU A 107 -5.29 -4.29 23.87
C LEU A 107 -4.42 -3.66 24.96
N ASP A 108 -4.42 -4.30 26.15
CA ASP A 108 -3.51 -3.95 27.26
C ASP A 108 -2.19 -4.73 27.09
N VAL A 109 -1.35 -4.23 26.18
CA VAL A 109 -0.04 -4.79 25.83
C VAL A 109 1.09 -3.80 26.16
N GLU A 110 2.34 -4.21 25.95
CA GLU A 110 3.51 -3.35 26.07
C GLU A 110 3.39 -2.13 25.16
N LEU A 111 3.88 -0.99 25.64
CA LEU A 111 3.76 0.30 24.94
C LEU A 111 4.31 0.23 23.51
N GLU A 112 5.43 -0.46 23.35
CA GLU A 112 6.15 -0.60 22.08
C GLU A 112 5.32 -1.36 21.02
N ILE A 113 4.54 -2.35 21.42
CA ILE A 113 3.61 -3.06 20.51
C ILE A 113 2.49 -2.13 20.06
N GLY A 114 1.93 -1.35 20.98
CA GLY A 114 0.91 -0.36 20.66
C GLY A 114 1.44 0.78 19.78
N GLU A 115 2.68 1.21 19.99
CA GLU A 115 3.34 2.21 19.15
C GLU A 115 3.65 1.67 17.76
N TYR A 116 4.11 0.43 17.64
CA TYR A 116 4.30 -0.25 16.36
C TYR A 116 2.99 -0.32 15.56
N ALA A 117 1.93 -0.86 16.17
CA ALA A 117 0.63 -0.97 15.51
C ALA A 117 0.05 0.39 15.10
N ARG A 118 0.31 1.45 15.90
CA ARG A 118 -0.10 2.81 15.55
C ARG A 118 0.66 3.34 14.35
N SER A 119 2.00 3.22 14.32
CA SER A 119 2.80 3.67 13.19
C SER A 119 2.45 2.92 11.91
N LEU A 120 2.19 1.62 12.01
CA LEU A 120 1.74 0.81 10.87
C LEU A 120 0.33 1.24 10.40
N SER A 121 -0.59 1.55 11.32
CA SER A 121 -1.92 2.07 10.99
C SER A 121 -1.84 3.44 10.30
N GLU A 122 -0.95 4.34 10.77
CA GLU A 122 -0.70 5.64 10.13
C GLU A 122 -0.16 5.46 8.71
N ALA A 123 0.74 4.49 8.49
CA ALA A 123 1.27 4.18 7.18
C ALA A 123 0.19 3.65 6.22
N VAL A 124 -0.62 2.71 6.69
CA VAL A 124 -1.75 2.15 5.92
C VAL A 124 -2.76 3.23 5.57
N ASP A 125 -3.14 4.11 6.52
CA ASP A 125 -4.09 5.20 6.26
C ASP A 125 -3.56 6.21 5.23
N ALA A 126 -2.27 6.57 5.29
CA ALA A 126 -1.64 7.46 4.32
C ALA A 126 -1.57 6.81 2.93
N GLN A 127 -1.22 5.52 2.86
CA GLN A 127 -1.15 4.77 1.61
C GLN A 127 -2.53 4.60 0.96
N ILE A 128 -3.57 4.27 1.72
CA ILE A 128 -4.97 4.22 1.26
C ILE A 128 -5.37 5.57 0.63
N SER A 129 -4.97 6.69 1.26
CA SER A 129 -5.27 8.02 0.72
C SER A 129 -4.54 8.28 -0.59
N ALA A 130 -3.25 7.94 -0.69
CA ALA A 130 -2.45 8.11 -1.91
C ALA A 130 -2.97 7.25 -3.07
N GLU A 131 -3.28 5.99 -2.80
CA GLU A 131 -3.81 5.07 -3.81
C GLU A 131 -5.22 5.46 -4.28
N GLY A 132 -6.04 6.01 -3.40
CA GLY A 132 -7.32 6.58 -3.79
C GLY A 132 -7.15 7.69 -4.85
N GLN A 133 -6.17 8.57 -4.68
CA GLN A 133 -5.81 9.59 -5.67
C GLN A 133 -5.22 8.96 -6.95
N GLU A 134 -4.41 7.91 -6.82
CA GLU A 134 -3.86 7.21 -7.99
C GLU A 134 -4.94 6.52 -8.81
N ILE A 135 -5.97 5.97 -8.17
CA ILE A 135 -7.17 5.43 -8.84
C ILE A 135 -7.90 6.53 -9.61
N ASP A 136 -8.06 7.72 -9.03
CA ASP A 136 -8.64 8.89 -9.72
C ASP A 136 -7.80 9.30 -10.93
N PHE A 137 -6.48 9.24 -10.83
CA PHE A 137 -5.57 9.48 -11.96
C PHE A 137 -5.76 8.45 -13.08
N TYR A 138 -5.91 7.16 -12.77
CA TYR A 138 -6.18 6.14 -13.78
C TYR A 138 -7.55 6.35 -14.43
N GLU A 139 -8.57 6.77 -13.67
CA GLU A 139 -9.89 7.11 -14.22
C GLU A 139 -9.79 8.29 -15.22
N LEU A 140 -8.97 9.30 -14.91
CA LEU A 140 -8.71 10.40 -15.83
C LEU A 140 -8.05 9.91 -17.12
N LEU A 141 -7.07 9.01 -17.02
CA LEU A 141 -6.38 8.43 -18.17
C LEU A 141 -7.29 7.53 -19.02
N GLU A 142 -8.23 6.80 -18.45
CA GLU A 142 -9.24 6.05 -19.24
C GLU A 142 -10.06 6.98 -20.14
N GLN A 143 -10.34 8.20 -19.67
CA GLN A 143 -11.13 9.19 -20.41
C GLN A 143 -10.29 9.98 -21.40
N ASP A 144 -9.03 10.25 -21.10
CA ASP A 144 -8.08 11.02 -21.94
C ASP A 144 -6.66 10.44 -21.84
N PRO A 145 -6.38 9.29 -22.49
CA PRO A 145 -5.08 8.60 -22.40
C PRO A 145 -3.87 9.45 -22.81
N THR A 146 -4.10 10.49 -23.57
CA THR A 146 -3.05 11.42 -24.02
C THR A 146 -2.90 12.66 -23.16
N LEU A 147 -3.81 12.87 -22.20
CA LEU A 147 -3.92 14.05 -21.33
C LEU A 147 -3.95 15.37 -22.15
N GLU A 148 -4.62 15.38 -23.29
CA GLU A 148 -4.73 16.60 -24.10
C GLU A 148 -5.50 17.71 -23.36
N ASN A 149 -6.51 17.34 -22.57
CA ASN A 149 -7.37 18.27 -21.82
C ASN A 149 -7.17 18.14 -20.29
N GLY A 150 -6.83 16.96 -19.78
CA GLY A 150 -6.74 16.64 -18.36
C GLY A 150 -5.37 16.91 -17.71
N ARG A 151 -4.42 17.52 -18.42
CA ARG A 151 -3.03 17.61 -17.99
C ARG A 151 -2.82 18.32 -16.65
N ILE A 152 -3.51 19.43 -16.41
CA ILE A 152 -3.36 20.21 -15.17
C ILE A 152 -3.92 19.40 -13.99
N GLU A 153 -5.08 18.78 -14.20
CA GLU A 153 -5.71 17.91 -13.21
C GLU A 153 -4.85 16.71 -12.86
N ALA A 154 -4.24 16.07 -13.89
CA ALA A 154 -3.29 14.99 -13.71
C ALA A 154 -2.03 15.42 -12.90
N GLU A 155 -1.48 16.60 -13.18
CA GLU A 155 -0.32 17.15 -12.47
C GLU A 155 -0.67 17.41 -10.97
N ASP A 156 -1.87 17.90 -10.68
CA ASP A 156 -2.36 18.17 -9.32
C ASP A 156 -2.57 16.83 -8.56
N ILE A 157 -3.27 15.87 -9.16
CA ILE A 157 -3.49 14.53 -8.56
C ILE A 157 -2.15 13.85 -8.27
N LEU A 158 -1.22 13.80 -9.23
CA LEU A 158 0.08 13.17 -9.04
C LEU A 158 0.92 13.84 -7.93
N SER A 159 0.76 15.15 -7.71
CA SER A 159 1.41 15.81 -6.58
C SER A 159 0.85 15.36 -5.24
N GLU A 160 -0.47 15.15 -5.13
CA GLU A 160 -1.11 14.64 -3.93
C GLU A 160 -0.74 13.15 -3.68
N VAL A 161 -0.62 12.36 -4.75
CA VAL A 161 -0.13 10.97 -4.70
C VAL A 161 1.29 10.92 -4.14
N ASP A 162 2.21 11.74 -4.68
CA ASP A 162 3.61 11.79 -4.24
C ASP A 162 3.71 12.17 -2.75
N GLU A 163 2.96 13.19 -2.31
CA GLU A 163 2.92 13.61 -0.89
C GLU A 163 2.38 12.49 0.02
N GLY A 164 1.32 11.81 -0.40
CA GLY A 164 0.73 10.71 0.38
C GLY A 164 1.66 9.51 0.52
N TYR A 165 2.39 9.15 -0.54
CA TYR A 165 3.39 8.08 -0.46
C TYR A 165 4.60 8.46 0.40
N GLU A 166 5.05 9.73 0.39
CA GLU A 166 6.10 10.20 1.30
C GLU A 166 5.64 10.07 2.77
N GLU A 167 4.40 10.44 3.09
CA GLU A 167 3.84 10.28 4.44
C GLU A 167 3.76 8.80 4.86
N ALA A 168 3.34 7.91 3.95
CA ALA A 168 3.28 6.47 4.19
C ALA A 168 4.68 5.90 4.46
N GLU A 169 5.68 6.25 3.64
CA GLU A 169 7.07 5.81 3.79
C GLU A 169 7.63 6.20 5.17
N GLU A 170 7.45 7.46 5.58
CA GLU A 170 7.89 7.93 6.90
C GLU A 170 7.23 7.14 8.05
N ALA A 171 5.97 6.76 7.91
CA ALA A 171 5.26 6.00 8.93
C ALA A 171 5.70 4.53 8.96
N TYR A 172 5.94 3.90 7.81
CA TYR A 172 6.53 2.56 7.72
C TYR A 172 7.95 2.52 8.31
N GLU A 173 8.78 3.53 8.03
CA GLU A 173 10.11 3.64 8.62
C GLU A 173 10.04 3.70 10.15
N ARG A 174 9.11 4.49 10.71
CA ARG A 174 8.89 4.53 12.17
C ARG A 174 8.47 3.17 12.74
N ALA A 175 7.57 2.46 12.07
CA ALA A 175 7.19 1.12 12.48
C ALA A 175 8.37 0.16 12.47
N GLN A 176 9.18 0.19 11.40
CA GLN A 176 10.39 -0.62 11.28
C GLN A 176 11.42 -0.31 12.38
N GLU A 177 11.65 0.96 12.70
CA GLU A 177 12.57 1.35 13.78
C GLU A 177 12.12 0.79 15.15
N ILE A 178 10.80 0.79 15.42
CA ILE A 178 10.25 0.20 16.64
C ILE A 178 10.47 -1.31 16.65
N ALA A 179 10.23 -2.00 15.52
CA ALA A 179 10.44 -3.43 15.40
C ALA A 179 11.91 -3.82 15.60
N ASP A 180 12.83 -3.07 14.98
CA ASP A 180 14.27 -3.32 15.08
C ASP A 180 14.81 -3.07 16.50
N ALA A 181 14.24 -2.10 17.21
CA ALA A 181 14.61 -1.79 18.59
C ALA A 181 14.08 -2.83 19.60
N ASN A 182 13.02 -3.55 19.25
CA ASN A 182 12.29 -4.45 20.15
C ASN A 182 12.09 -5.86 19.54
N PRO A 183 13.16 -6.52 19.09
CA PRO A 183 13.03 -7.78 18.34
C PRO A 183 12.48 -8.95 19.17
N GLU A 184 12.47 -8.85 20.51
CA GLU A 184 11.90 -9.85 21.40
C GLU A 184 10.39 -9.74 21.56
N LEU A 185 9.82 -8.54 21.31
CA LEU A 185 8.39 -8.28 21.46
C LEU A 185 7.61 -8.63 20.19
N LEU A 186 8.27 -8.54 19.02
CA LEU A 186 7.67 -8.76 17.71
C LEU A 186 8.15 -10.07 17.05
N LYS A 187 8.82 -10.95 17.83
CA LYS A 187 9.20 -12.30 17.41
C LYS A 187 8.26 -13.33 18.00
N GLU A 188 7.91 -14.30 17.16
CA GLU A 188 7.25 -15.52 17.62
C GLU A 188 8.00 -16.15 18.80
N ARG A 189 7.27 -16.39 19.90
CA ARG A 189 7.76 -17.29 20.95
C ARG A 189 7.55 -18.72 20.49
N TYR A 190 8.63 -19.39 20.10
CA TYR A 190 8.67 -20.84 19.91
C TYR A 190 8.41 -21.57 21.24
#